data_545a6c3e9b84d1fc6691868e035866e9
#
_entry.id   545a6c3e9b84d1fc6691868e035866e9
#
_cell.length_a   1.000
_cell.length_b   1.000
_cell.length_c   1.000
_cell.angle_alpha   90.00
_cell.angle_beta   90.00
_cell.angle_gamma   90.00
#
_symmetry.space_group_name_H-M   'P 1'
#
loop_
_entity.id
_entity.type
_entity.pdbx_description
1 polymer ?
#
loop_
_entity_poly.entity_id
_entity_poly.type
_entity_poly.pdbx_seq_one_letter_code
_entity_poly.pdbx_strand_id
1 'polypeptide(L)'
;GFVRNRLLDEAYLPLIGDNLAKQLGAAGDDKRTDQSGLLLLISPPGYGKTTLMEYVASRLGLVFVKVNGPALGHAVTSLDPDEAPDATSRQEVEKISFALEMGANTMLYLDDIQHTNPELLQKFISLCDGQRRMEGVWNGRTRTYDLRGKRFAVCMAGNPYTEQGKRFRIPDMLANRADVYNLGDVLSGREELFALSYVENALTSNPTLAPLSTRGREDVYRFVRMARGDDSVGADQLDHPYSAVEVDRIVSVLRKLLRVQEVVMTNNQAYIASAAQSEEARTEPPFRLQGSYRNMNRLAERIVPVMNDAEVESVIDDHYLGEAQTLTSGAEANLLKLAELRGVMTPEQEARWTEVKEAFRRGRALGGAEDDPMTRAIGAMGLLADRVGEIGTAIGRGRDSGR
;
A
#
# COMPACT_ATOMS: atom_id res chain seq x y z
N GLY A 1 -1.21 4.02 19.36
CA GLY A 1 -1.62 2.64 19.24
C GLY A 1 -0.54 1.68 19.70
N PHE A 2 -0.94 0.72 20.53
CA PHE A 2 -0.04 -0.28 21.12
C PHE A 2 0.39 -1.35 20.15
N VAL A 3 -0.59 -1.93 19.42
CA VAL A 3 -0.35 -2.97 18.41
C VAL A 3 0.46 -2.37 17.26
N ARG A 4 0.14 -1.15 16.90
CA ARG A 4 0.87 -0.40 15.88
C ARG A 4 2.32 -0.12 16.30
N ASN A 5 2.54 0.27 17.56
CA ASN A 5 3.90 0.45 18.08
C ASN A 5 4.69 -0.87 18.08
N ARG A 6 4.05 -1.99 18.46
CA ARG A 6 4.68 -3.30 18.36
C ARG A 6 5.03 -3.67 16.92
N LEU A 7 4.15 -3.38 15.95
CA LEU A 7 4.48 -3.58 14.53
C LEU A 7 5.67 -2.73 14.09
N LEU A 8 5.72 -1.46 14.55
CA LEU A 8 6.86 -0.59 14.27
C LEU A 8 8.15 -1.18 14.84
N ASP A 9 8.15 -1.56 16.10
CA ASP A 9 9.34 -2.03 16.80
C ASP A 9 9.77 -3.44 16.38
N GLU A 10 8.82 -4.34 16.13
CA GLU A 10 9.09 -5.75 15.88
C GLU A 10 9.18 -6.12 14.40
N ALA A 11 8.55 -5.35 13.52
CA ALA A 11 8.49 -5.64 12.09
C ALA A 11 9.23 -4.61 11.23
N TYR A 12 8.90 -3.33 11.37
CA TYR A 12 9.40 -2.30 10.46
C TYR A 12 10.81 -1.80 10.81
N LEU A 13 11.06 -1.46 12.08
CA LEU A 13 12.36 -0.91 12.49
C LEU A 13 13.54 -1.88 12.28
N PRO A 14 13.42 -3.19 12.54
CA PRO A 14 14.50 -4.12 12.24
C PRO A 14 14.91 -4.15 10.78
N LEU A 15 13.98 -3.87 9.86
CA LEU A 15 14.22 -3.88 8.42
C LEU A 15 14.89 -2.60 7.93
N ILE A 16 14.34 -1.45 8.31
CA ILE A 16 14.81 -0.16 7.81
C ILE A 16 15.98 0.39 8.63
N GLY A 17 16.20 -0.13 9.84
CA GLY A 17 17.17 0.36 10.79
C GLY A 17 18.61 0.29 10.28
N ASP A 18 18.97 -0.80 9.60
CA ASP A 18 20.31 -0.95 9.04
C ASP A 18 20.61 0.08 7.94
N ASN A 19 19.65 0.33 7.06
CA ASN A 19 19.79 1.37 6.03
C ASN A 19 19.94 2.76 6.66
N LEU A 20 19.06 3.13 7.59
CA LEU A 20 19.11 4.42 8.26
C LEU A 20 20.40 4.61 9.07
N ALA A 21 20.86 3.57 9.74
CA ALA A 21 22.12 3.62 10.46
C ALA A 21 23.31 3.91 9.53
N LYS A 22 23.32 3.30 8.34
CA LYS A 22 24.34 3.58 7.32
C LYS A 22 24.25 5.02 6.79
N GLN A 23 23.03 5.49 6.44
CA GLN A 23 22.85 6.87 5.96
C GLN A 23 23.24 7.92 7.01
N LEU A 24 22.98 7.64 8.29
CA LEU A 24 23.24 8.57 9.39
C LEU A 24 24.66 8.46 9.98
N GLY A 25 25.51 7.57 9.42
CA GLY A 25 26.87 7.37 9.88
C GLY A 25 26.99 6.63 11.22
N ALA A 26 25.92 5.98 11.69
CA ALA A 26 25.90 5.22 12.94
C ALA A 26 26.38 3.76 12.78
N ALA A 27 26.54 3.28 11.53
CA ALA A 27 27.15 1.98 11.26
C ALA A 27 28.66 2.07 11.38
N GLY A 28 29.32 1.15 12.12
CA GLY A 28 30.77 1.09 12.26
C GLY A 28 31.49 0.91 10.93
N ASP A 29 32.78 1.23 10.90
CA ASP A 29 33.63 1.24 9.70
C ASP A 29 33.64 -0.09 8.92
N ASP A 30 33.38 -1.22 9.56
CA ASP A 30 33.35 -2.55 8.97
C ASP A 30 32.08 -2.83 8.12
N LYS A 31 31.08 -1.95 8.15
CA LYS A 31 29.81 -2.09 7.41
C LYS A 31 29.67 -1.11 6.24
N ARG A 32 30.74 -0.51 5.79
CA ARG A 32 30.78 0.28 4.56
C ARG A 32 30.70 -0.63 3.33
N THR A 33 29.52 -1.13 3.04
CA THR A 33 29.21 -1.64 1.70
C THR A 33 28.66 -0.48 0.86
N ASP A 34 29.09 -0.39 -0.38
CA ASP A 34 28.86 0.69 -1.35
C ASP A 34 27.38 0.93 -1.74
N GLN A 35 26.46 0.32 -1.04
CA GLN A 35 25.04 0.33 -1.34
C GLN A 35 24.29 0.75 -0.08
N SER A 36 23.59 1.84 -0.10
CA SER A 36 22.55 2.20 0.89
C SER A 36 22.48 3.68 1.25
N GLY A 37 22.66 4.53 0.25
CA GLY A 37 22.46 5.97 0.42
C GLY A 37 20.98 6.40 0.37
N LEU A 38 20.03 5.47 0.15
CA LEU A 38 18.62 5.75 -0.04
C LEU A 38 17.75 4.59 0.46
N LEU A 39 16.65 4.93 1.14
CA LEU A 39 15.61 4.00 1.54
C LEU A 39 14.38 4.20 0.66
N LEU A 40 13.86 3.11 0.09
CA LEU A 40 12.69 3.11 -0.77
C LEU A 40 11.61 2.17 -0.22
N LEU A 41 10.48 2.74 0.15
CA LEU A 41 9.35 2.00 0.72
C LEU A 41 8.23 1.89 -0.31
N ILE A 42 7.87 0.68 -0.70
CA ILE A 42 6.75 0.40 -1.60
C ILE A 42 5.68 -0.35 -0.83
N SER A 43 4.47 0.17 -0.85
CA SER A 43 3.31 -0.50 -0.27
C SER A 43 2.01 0.08 -0.80
N PRO A 44 0.88 -0.63 -0.64
CA PRO A 44 -0.43 -0.05 -0.91
C PRO A 44 -0.67 1.25 -0.17
N PRO A 45 -1.57 2.12 -0.67
CA PRO A 45 -1.98 3.33 0.03
C PRO A 45 -2.55 3.02 1.42
N GLY A 46 -2.35 3.94 2.36
CA GLY A 46 -2.92 3.82 3.70
C GLY A 46 -2.21 2.85 4.65
N TYR A 47 -1.03 2.36 4.30
CA TYR A 47 -0.16 1.55 5.18
C TYR A 47 0.55 2.33 6.28
N GLY A 48 0.44 3.67 6.24
CA GLY A 48 1.05 4.54 7.23
C GLY A 48 2.55 4.77 7.04
N LYS A 49 3.06 4.69 5.81
CA LYS A 49 4.46 4.98 5.47
C LYS A 49 4.92 6.33 6.01
N THR A 50 4.15 7.37 5.76
CA THR A 50 4.47 8.73 6.21
C THR A 50 4.55 8.80 7.74
N THR A 51 3.55 8.27 8.43
CA THR A 51 3.52 8.26 9.91
C THR A 51 4.68 7.45 10.49
N LEU A 52 5.05 6.34 9.84
CA LEU A 52 6.24 5.56 10.23
C LEU A 52 7.49 6.41 10.17
N MET A 53 7.70 7.11 9.05
CA MET A 53 8.93 7.89 8.86
C MET A 53 8.96 9.16 9.71
N GLU A 54 7.82 9.80 9.94
CA GLU A 54 7.70 10.90 10.93
C GLU A 54 8.08 10.43 12.34
N TYR A 55 7.57 9.27 12.75
CA TYR A 55 7.89 8.68 14.05
C TYR A 55 9.39 8.38 14.17
N VAL A 56 9.98 7.75 13.14
CA VAL A 56 11.41 7.44 13.11
C VAL A 56 12.26 8.70 13.16
N ALA A 57 11.93 9.72 12.37
CA ALA A 57 12.64 10.99 12.37
C ALA A 57 12.59 11.67 13.75
N SER A 58 11.42 11.67 14.38
CA SER A 58 11.23 12.20 15.74
C SER A 58 12.08 11.45 16.77
N ARG A 59 12.10 10.12 16.71
CA ARG A 59 12.90 9.28 17.63
C ARG A 59 14.40 9.47 17.46
N LEU A 60 14.85 9.76 16.24
CA LEU A 60 16.27 10.00 15.92
C LEU A 60 16.68 11.48 16.08
N GLY A 61 15.77 12.37 16.44
CA GLY A 61 16.03 13.80 16.57
C GLY A 61 16.37 14.48 15.23
N LEU A 62 15.75 13.99 14.14
CA LEU A 62 15.94 14.54 12.80
C LEU A 62 14.82 15.53 12.46
N VAL A 63 15.18 16.59 11.75
CA VAL A 63 14.19 17.48 11.10
C VAL A 63 13.59 16.72 9.92
N PHE A 64 12.26 16.57 9.94
CA PHE A 64 11.54 15.87 8.89
C PHE A 64 11.07 16.84 7.82
N VAL A 65 11.64 16.72 6.62
CA VAL A 65 11.27 17.53 5.44
C VAL A 65 10.49 16.66 4.48
N LYS A 66 9.17 16.86 4.45
CA LYS A 66 8.27 16.12 3.58
C LYS A 66 8.05 16.84 2.26
N VAL A 67 8.32 16.14 1.16
CA VAL A 67 8.00 16.56 -0.22
C VAL A 67 6.81 15.76 -0.73
N ASN A 68 5.80 16.44 -1.25
CA ASN A 68 4.59 15.83 -1.76
C ASN A 68 4.74 15.52 -3.25
N GLY A 69 4.79 14.24 -3.61
CA GLY A 69 4.93 13.78 -4.99
C GLY A 69 3.85 14.32 -5.94
N PRO A 70 2.56 14.24 -5.61
CA PRO A 70 1.50 14.83 -6.43
C PRO A 70 1.64 16.32 -6.69
N ALA A 71 2.07 17.10 -5.69
CA ALA A 71 2.31 18.53 -5.82
C ALA A 71 3.56 18.84 -6.66
N LEU A 72 4.58 17.99 -6.57
CA LEU A 72 5.78 18.08 -7.39
C LEU A 72 5.46 17.81 -8.87
N GLY A 73 4.71 16.74 -9.14
CA GLY A 73 4.19 16.39 -10.46
C GLY A 73 5.21 15.79 -11.43
N HIS A 74 4.71 15.33 -12.57
CA HIS A 74 5.52 14.68 -13.62
C HIS A 74 6.34 15.65 -14.49
N ALA A 75 6.05 16.93 -14.46
CA ALA A 75 6.72 17.93 -15.30
C ALA A 75 8.06 18.40 -14.71
N VAL A 76 8.30 18.20 -13.42
CA VAL A 76 9.53 18.64 -12.76
C VAL A 76 10.65 17.63 -12.98
N THR A 77 11.70 18.06 -13.66
CA THR A 77 12.92 17.27 -13.93
C THR A 77 14.17 17.90 -13.33
N SER A 78 14.11 19.17 -12.93
CA SER A 78 15.20 19.97 -12.40
C SER A 78 15.05 20.20 -10.89
N LEU A 79 16.19 20.33 -10.20
CA LEU A 79 16.27 20.75 -8.81
C LEU A 79 16.36 22.30 -8.67
N ASP A 80 16.29 23.03 -9.78
CA ASP A 80 16.18 24.48 -9.75
C ASP A 80 14.71 24.88 -9.56
N PRO A 81 14.34 25.54 -8.44
CA PRO A 81 12.98 25.99 -8.20
C PRO A 81 12.44 26.94 -9.29
N ASP A 82 13.34 27.71 -9.93
CA ASP A 82 12.93 28.67 -10.97
C ASP A 82 12.53 27.99 -12.31
N GLU A 83 12.93 26.75 -12.50
CA GLU A 83 12.52 25.93 -13.65
C GLU A 83 11.19 25.19 -13.42
N ALA A 84 10.61 25.25 -12.21
CA ALA A 84 9.34 24.61 -11.92
C ALA A 84 8.18 25.27 -12.68
N PRO A 85 7.22 24.46 -13.22
CA PRO A 85 6.17 24.97 -14.09
C PRO A 85 5.12 25.83 -13.38
N ASP A 86 4.98 25.69 -12.07
CA ASP A 86 3.98 26.41 -11.26
C ASP A 86 4.47 26.66 -9.83
N ALA A 87 3.71 27.47 -9.08
CA ALA A 87 4.09 27.86 -7.72
C ALA A 87 4.06 26.66 -6.74
N THR A 88 3.15 25.70 -6.96
CA THR A 88 3.03 24.52 -6.08
C THR A 88 4.23 23.60 -6.22
N SER A 89 4.60 23.27 -7.45
CA SER A 89 5.79 22.45 -7.72
C SER A 89 7.07 23.15 -7.33
N ARG A 90 7.16 24.47 -7.50
CA ARG A 90 8.29 25.28 -7.04
C ARG A 90 8.50 25.13 -5.53
N GLN A 91 7.45 25.23 -4.73
CA GLN A 91 7.54 25.05 -3.28
C GLN A 91 8.07 23.67 -2.89
N GLU A 92 7.68 22.62 -3.62
CA GLU A 92 8.18 21.28 -3.35
C GLU A 92 9.67 21.15 -3.70
N VAL A 93 10.12 21.73 -4.80
CA VAL A 93 11.55 21.78 -5.16
C VAL A 93 12.35 22.58 -4.12
N GLU A 94 11.82 23.70 -3.64
CA GLU A 94 12.43 24.52 -2.58
C GLU A 94 12.63 23.71 -1.28
N LYS A 95 11.72 22.81 -0.93
CA LYS A 95 11.87 21.92 0.24
C LYS A 95 13.07 20.97 0.06
N ILE A 96 13.28 20.44 -1.14
CA ILE A 96 14.45 19.61 -1.44
C ILE A 96 15.73 20.44 -1.27
N SER A 97 15.76 21.62 -1.86
CA SER A 97 16.90 22.55 -1.75
C SER A 97 17.17 22.94 -0.30
N PHE A 98 16.13 23.20 0.47
CA PHE A 98 16.23 23.52 1.90
C PHE A 98 16.82 22.36 2.71
N ALA A 99 16.36 21.12 2.45
CA ALA A 99 16.90 19.95 3.14
C ALA A 99 18.40 19.75 2.84
N LEU A 100 18.81 19.92 1.59
CA LEU A 100 20.21 19.85 1.18
C LEU A 100 21.05 20.95 1.82
N GLU A 101 20.53 22.17 1.90
CA GLU A 101 21.20 23.31 2.52
C GLU A 101 21.36 23.12 4.03
N MET A 102 20.37 22.57 4.73
CA MET A 102 20.49 22.15 6.12
C MET A 102 21.60 21.11 6.30
N GLY A 103 21.59 20.09 5.48
CA GLY A 103 22.62 19.07 5.33
C GLY A 103 22.87 18.17 6.53
N ALA A 104 22.48 18.55 7.75
CA ALA A 104 22.72 17.79 8.97
C ALA A 104 21.45 17.63 9.80
N ASN A 105 21.35 16.50 10.53
CA ASN A 105 20.19 16.16 11.36
C ASN A 105 18.85 16.26 10.61
N THR A 106 18.82 15.82 9.34
CA THR A 106 17.70 15.99 8.43
C THR A 106 17.30 14.65 7.82
N MET A 107 16.00 14.41 7.75
CA MET A 107 15.40 13.36 6.92
C MET A 107 14.59 14.01 5.81
N LEU A 108 15.02 13.84 4.57
CA LEU A 108 14.28 14.22 3.39
C LEU A 108 13.37 13.04 2.99
N TYR A 109 12.08 13.26 3.03
CA TYR A 109 11.06 12.24 2.71
C TYR A 109 10.24 12.66 1.50
N LEU A 110 10.36 11.89 0.41
CA LEU A 110 9.55 12.08 -0.80
C LEU A 110 8.38 11.10 -0.76
N ASP A 111 7.18 11.64 -0.64
CA ASP A 111 5.94 10.87 -0.55
C ASP A 111 5.28 10.71 -1.93
N ASP A 112 4.66 9.56 -2.15
CA ASP A 112 3.92 9.26 -3.38
C ASP A 112 4.73 9.50 -4.68
N ILE A 113 5.94 8.94 -4.74
CA ILE A 113 6.88 9.13 -5.85
C ILE A 113 6.37 8.63 -7.21
N GLN A 114 5.32 7.81 -7.27
CA GLN A 114 4.67 7.38 -8.50
C GLN A 114 4.04 8.55 -9.29
N HIS A 115 3.88 9.70 -8.65
CA HIS A 115 3.39 10.95 -9.27
C HIS A 115 4.51 11.89 -9.73
N THR A 116 5.76 11.48 -9.57
CA THR A 116 6.94 12.29 -9.93
C THR A 116 7.55 11.83 -11.24
N ASN A 117 8.43 12.66 -11.80
CA ASN A 117 9.19 12.29 -12.99
C ASN A 117 10.38 11.39 -12.61
N PRO A 118 10.57 10.25 -13.31
CA PRO A 118 11.72 9.37 -13.08
C PRO A 118 13.09 10.07 -13.21
N GLU A 119 13.21 11.06 -14.10
CA GLU A 119 14.43 11.83 -14.29
C GLU A 119 14.82 12.61 -13.02
N LEU A 120 13.84 13.18 -12.32
CA LEU A 120 14.06 13.83 -11.04
C LEU A 120 14.57 12.86 -9.99
N LEU A 121 13.94 11.68 -9.89
CA LEU A 121 14.34 10.64 -8.94
C LEU A 121 15.76 10.14 -9.18
N GLN A 122 16.20 10.05 -10.43
CA GLN A 122 17.56 9.65 -10.79
C GLN A 122 18.64 10.60 -10.28
N LYS A 123 18.33 11.86 -10.03
CA LYS A 123 19.29 12.83 -9.45
C LYS A 123 19.73 12.45 -8.05
N PHE A 124 18.94 11.63 -7.33
CA PHE A 124 19.29 11.13 -6.00
C PHE A 124 20.25 9.93 -6.02
N ILE A 125 20.53 9.35 -7.19
CA ILE A 125 21.42 8.19 -7.32
C ILE A 125 22.83 8.53 -6.81
N SER A 126 23.29 9.76 -7.01
CA SER A 126 24.59 10.22 -6.53
C SER A 126 24.75 10.18 -4.99
N LEU A 127 23.66 10.15 -4.25
CA LEU A 127 23.67 9.95 -2.80
C LEU A 127 23.85 8.48 -2.39
N CYS A 128 23.62 7.55 -3.32
CA CYS A 128 23.75 6.11 -3.08
C CYS A 128 25.19 5.61 -3.22
N ASP A 129 26.08 6.40 -3.80
CA ASP A 129 27.51 6.05 -3.89
C ASP A 129 28.30 6.54 -2.66
N GLY A 130 29.52 6.04 -2.51
CA GLY A 130 30.37 6.32 -1.34
C GLY A 130 30.75 7.80 -1.19
N GLN A 131 30.59 8.60 -2.23
CA GLN A 131 30.91 10.03 -2.18
C GLN A 131 29.78 10.85 -1.57
N ARG A 132 28.55 10.39 -1.60
CA ARG A 132 27.36 11.05 -1.07
C ARG A 132 27.29 12.54 -1.43
N ARG A 133 27.50 12.86 -2.69
CA ARG A 133 27.43 14.22 -3.22
C ARG A 133 26.21 14.38 -4.12
N MET A 134 25.59 15.54 -4.02
CA MET A 134 24.45 15.89 -4.85
C MET A 134 24.50 17.35 -5.25
N GLU A 135 24.20 17.65 -6.50
CA GLU A 135 24.04 19.01 -6.96
C GLU A 135 22.61 19.50 -6.66
N GLY A 136 22.48 20.76 -6.33
CA GLY A 136 21.22 21.44 -6.10
C GLY A 136 21.34 22.93 -6.37
N VAL A 137 20.24 23.65 -6.24
CA VAL A 137 20.16 25.10 -6.45
C VAL A 137 19.60 25.77 -5.20
N TRP A 138 20.32 26.76 -4.70
CA TRP A 138 19.91 27.56 -3.55
C TRP A 138 20.06 29.04 -3.86
N ASN A 139 18.97 29.81 -3.72
CA ASN A 139 18.93 31.23 -4.03
C ASN A 139 19.52 31.56 -5.44
N GLY A 140 19.12 30.77 -6.44
CA GLY A 140 19.55 30.95 -7.83
C GLY A 140 20.99 30.55 -8.13
N ARG A 141 21.68 29.91 -7.18
CA ARG A 141 23.08 29.46 -7.35
C ARG A 141 23.18 27.95 -7.27
N THR A 142 23.81 27.34 -8.26
CA THR A 142 24.12 25.91 -8.24
C THR A 142 25.16 25.64 -7.16
N ARG A 143 24.93 24.62 -6.35
CA ARG A 143 25.82 24.16 -5.28
C ARG A 143 25.98 22.66 -5.36
N THR A 144 27.14 22.18 -4.96
CA THR A 144 27.42 20.76 -4.73
C THR A 144 27.43 20.52 -3.23
N TYR A 145 26.53 19.65 -2.78
CA TYR A 145 26.41 19.29 -1.37
C TYR A 145 27.15 17.98 -1.11
N ASP A 146 28.14 18.05 -0.20
CA ASP A 146 28.84 16.87 0.31
C ASP A 146 28.18 16.45 1.64
N LEU A 147 27.48 15.33 1.62
CA LEU A 147 26.73 14.81 2.76
C LEU A 147 27.47 13.69 3.51
N ARG A 148 28.74 13.43 3.16
CA ARG A 148 29.55 12.46 3.90
C ARG A 148 29.76 12.91 5.34
N GLY A 149 29.60 11.98 6.27
CA GLY A 149 29.77 12.26 7.69
C GLY A 149 28.67 13.13 8.32
N LYS A 150 27.66 13.51 7.53
CA LYS A 150 26.50 14.27 8.02
C LYS A 150 25.34 13.30 8.32
N ARG A 151 24.60 13.61 9.38
CA ARG A 151 23.36 12.88 9.71
C ARG A 151 22.24 13.33 8.77
N PHE A 152 22.28 12.81 7.55
CA PHE A 152 21.33 13.12 6.51
C PHE A 152 20.78 11.82 5.92
N ALA A 153 19.46 11.63 5.95
CA ALA A 153 18.79 10.47 5.39
C ALA A 153 17.80 10.88 4.30
N VAL A 154 17.75 10.09 3.23
CA VAL A 154 16.73 10.19 2.19
C VAL A 154 15.87 8.94 2.21
N CYS A 155 14.58 9.14 2.33
CA CYS A 155 13.58 8.10 2.21
C CYS A 155 12.55 8.49 1.14
N MET A 156 12.25 7.57 0.25
CA MET A 156 11.19 7.72 -0.74
C MET A 156 10.11 6.68 -0.46
N ALA A 157 8.85 7.06 -0.70
CA ALA A 157 7.72 6.17 -0.55
C ALA A 157 6.84 6.23 -1.80
N GLY A 158 6.38 5.08 -2.25
CA GLY A 158 5.52 4.97 -3.41
C GLY A 158 4.48 3.86 -3.27
N ASN A 159 3.47 3.96 -4.10
CA ASN A 159 2.44 2.93 -4.25
C ASN A 159 2.78 2.05 -5.45
N PRO A 160 2.33 0.77 -5.45
CA PRO A 160 2.61 -0.16 -6.55
C PRO A 160 1.98 0.23 -7.88
N TYR A 161 0.89 1.01 -7.85
CA TYR A 161 0.19 1.47 -9.05
C TYR A 161 0.24 2.99 -9.20
N THR A 162 0.31 3.46 -10.44
CA THR A 162 0.08 4.86 -10.81
C THR A 162 -1.41 5.21 -10.78
N GLU A 163 -1.76 6.49 -10.90
CA GLU A 163 -3.16 6.94 -11.01
C GLU A 163 -3.90 6.31 -12.18
N GLN A 164 -3.21 6.06 -13.28
CA GLN A 164 -3.76 5.40 -14.47
C GLN A 164 -3.94 3.89 -14.29
N GLY A 165 -3.62 3.33 -13.12
CA GLY A 165 -3.70 1.92 -12.83
C GLY A 165 -2.58 1.08 -13.46
N LYS A 166 -1.55 1.71 -14.02
CA LYS A 166 -0.33 1.03 -14.47
C LYS A 166 0.58 0.76 -13.27
N ARG A 167 1.33 -0.34 -13.34
CA ARG A 167 2.35 -0.64 -12.33
C ARG A 167 3.39 0.48 -12.32
N PHE A 168 3.67 1.02 -11.14
CA PHE A 168 4.75 1.97 -10.97
C PHE A 168 6.09 1.26 -11.12
N ARG A 169 6.93 1.74 -12.05
CA ARG A 169 8.29 1.24 -12.25
C ARG A 169 9.28 2.22 -11.66
N ILE A 170 10.04 1.73 -10.69
CA ILE A 170 11.18 2.46 -10.16
C ILE A 170 12.27 2.42 -11.24
N PRO A 171 12.96 3.55 -11.52
CA PRO A 171 14.11 3.53 -12.42
C PRO A 171 15.12 2.45 -12.00
N ASP A 172 15.52 1.60 -12.93
CA ASP A 172 16.39 0.44 -12.63
C ASP A 172 17.68 0.83 -11.92
N MET A 173 18.30 1.93 -12.33
CA MET A 173 19.52 2.42 -11.70
C MET A 173 19.29 2.83 -10.24
N LEU A 174 18.13 3.36 -9.90
CA LEU A 174 17.78 3.72 -8.54
C LEU A 174 17.46 2.47 -7.72
N ALA A 175 16.66 1.55 -8.26
CA ALA A 175 16.30 0.29 -7.60
C ALA A 175 17.51 -0.58 -7.26
N ASN A 176 18.52 -0.58 -8.13
CA ASN A 176 19.74 -1.35 -7.93
C ASN A 176 20.68 -0.77 -6.87
N ARG A 177 20.52 0.49 -6.51
CA ARG A 177 21.41 1.22 -5.57
C ARG A 177 20.75 1.66 -4.28
N ALA A 178 19.43 1.64 -4.21
CA ALA A 178 18.64 1.89 -3.01
C ALA A 178 18.32 0.58 -2.31
N ASP A 179 18.10 0.64 -1.01
CA ASP A 179 17.44 -0.44 -0.29
C ASP A 179 15.93 -0.32 -0.49
N VAL A 180 15.35 -1.28 -1.20
CA VAL A 180 13.93 -1.30 -1.53
C VAL A 180 13.21 -2.30 -0.64
N TYR A 181 12.20 -1.84 0.10
CA TYR A 181 11.35 -2.67 0.94
C TYR A 181 9.90 -2.62 0.47
N ASN A 182 9.36 -3.77 0.17
CA ASN A 182 7.92 -3.93 -0.01
C ASN A 182 7.30 -4.23 1.36
N LEU A 183 6.62 -3.25 1.93
CA LEU A 183 6.07 -3.37 3.29
C LEU A 183 4.98 -4.45 3.41
N GLY A 184 4.36 -4.85 2.30
CA GLY A 184 3.43 -5.98 2.28
C GLY A 184 4.09 -7.32 2.60
N ASP A 185 5.31 -7.53 2.13
CA ASP A 185 6.06 -8.78 2.34
C ASP A 185 6.66 -8.89 3.75
N VAL A 186 6.87 -7.75 4.39
CA VAL A 186 7.47 -7.64 5.73
C VAL A 186 6.60 -8.26 6.83
N LEU A 187 5.31 -8.39 6.58
CA LEU A 187 4.31 -8.86 7.54
C LEU A 187 4.17 -10.39 7.59
N SER A 188 4.90 -11.11 6.75
CA SER A 188 4.89 -12.59 6.77
C SER A 188 5.24 -13.14 8.16
N GLY A 189 4.36 -13.98 8.70
CA GLY A 189 4.46 -14.54 10.05
C GLY A 189 3.95 -13.61 11.17
N ARG A 190 3.37 -12.44 10.83
CA ARG A 190 2.82 -11.46 11.78
C ARG A 190 1.41 -11.00 11.40
N GLU A 191 0.72 -11.82 10.61
CA GLU A 191 -0.60 -11.53 10.05
C GLU A 191 -1.62 -11.24 11.15
N GLU A 192 -1.57 -11.97 12.27
CA GLU A 192 -2.49 -11.76 13.40
C GLU A 192 -2.25 -10.40 14.08
N LEU A 193 -1.00 -10.03 14.30
CA LEU A 193 -0.65 -8.74 14.88
C LEU A 193 -1.06 -7.59 13.95
N PHE A 194 -0.86 -7.77 12.65
CA PHE A 194 -1.28 -6.81 11.64
C PHE A 194 -2.81 -6.68 11.58
N ALA A 195 -3.53 -7.81 11.59
CA ALA A 195 -4.98 -7.82 11.63
C ALA A 195 -5.52 -7.08 12.88
N LEU A 196 -4.94 -7.35 14.04
CA LEU A 196 -5.33 -6.69 15.28
C LEU A 196 -5.08 -5.17 15.26
N SER A 197 -4.03 -4.73 14.55
CA SER A 197 -3.75 -3.30 14.38
C SER A 197 -4.86 -2.54 13.64
N TYR A 198 -5.57 -3.19 12.72
CA TYR A 198 -6.73 -2.60 12.05
C TYR A 198 -7.88 -2.35 13.02
N VAL A 199 -8.16 -3.30 13.91
CA VAL A 199 -9.19 -3.14 14.94
C VAL A 199 -8.80 -2.02 15.90
N GLU A 200 -7.58 -2.04 16.41
CA GLU A 200 -7.09 -1.00 17.33
C GLU A 200 -7.14 0.39 16.69
N ASN A 201 -6.72 0.52 15.44
CA ASN A 201 -6.77 1.81 14.74
C ASN A 201 -8.21 2.31 14.54
N ALA A 202 -9.18 1.41 14.40
CA ALA A 202 -10.58 1.73 14.20
C ALA A 202 -11.35 2.06 15.50
N LEU A 203 -10.79 1.81 16.69
CA LEU A 203 -11.47 2.03 17.96
C LEU A 203 -11.98 3.46 18.10
N THR A 204 -11.15 4.44 17.79
CA THR A 204 -11.49 5.87 17.91
C THR A 204 -12.50 6.34 16.87
N SER A 205 -12.66 5.59 15.79
CA SER A 205 -13.62 5.90 14.72
C SER A 205 -15.03 5.41 15.02
N ASN A 206 -15.20 4.54 16.00
CA ASN A 206 -16.52 4.01 16.37
C ASN A 206 -16.97 4.55 17.73
N PRO A 207 -18.16 5.20 17.84
CA PRO A 207 -18.60 5.80 19.10
C PRO A 207 -18.74 4.81 20.27
N THR A 208 -19.11 3.56 20.00
CA THR A 208 -19.23 2.52 21.04
C THR A 208 -17.87 2.08 21.56
N LEU A 209 -16.86 2.06 20.71
CA LEU A 209 -15.51 1.57 21.01
C LEU A 209 -14.53 2.68 21.44
N ALA A 210 -14.81 3.93 21.10
CA ALA A 210 -13.92 5.05 21.37
C ALA A 210 -13.49 5.15 22.86
N PRO A 211 -14.35 4.89 23.86
CA PRO A 211 -13.95 4.87 25.26
C PRO A 211 -12.84 3.85 25.59
N LEU A 212 -12.74 2.75 24.83
CA LEU A 212 -11.70 1.75 25.05
C LEU A 212 -10.29 2.28 24.76
N SER A 213 -10.17 3.28 23.89
CA SER A 213 -8.88 3.87 23.53
C SER A 213 -8.18 4.58 24.69
N THR A 214 -8.92 4.98 25.71
CA THR A 214 -8.43 5.67 26.92
C THR A 214 -8.42 4.79 28.16
N ARG A 215 -9.02 3.60 28.06
CA ARG A 215 -9.03 2.57 29.12
C ARG A 215 -7.88 1.59 28.94
N GLY A 216 -7.76 0.59 29.78
CA GLY A 216 -6.68 -0.39 29.73
C GLY A 216 -6.68 -1.19 28.40
N ARG A 217 -5.53 -1.30 27.77
CA ARG A 217 -5.39 -2.05 26.51
C ARG A 217 -5.65 -3.54 26.65
N GLU A 218 -5.39 -4.11 27.82
CA GLU A 218 -5.66 -5.52 28.08
C GLU A 218 -7.14 -5.84 27.95
N ASP A 219 -8.01 -4.88 28.30
CA ASP A 219 -9.45 -5.00 28.08
C ASP A 219 -9.81 -5.05 26.60
N VAL A 220 -9.12 -4.29 25.74
CA VAL A 220 -9.32 -4.36 24.28
C VAL A 220 -9.04 -5.78 23.77
N TYR A 221 -7.95 -6.40 24.19
CA TYR A 221 -7.61 -7.77 23.80
C TYR A 221 -8.64 -8.79 24.33
N ARG A 222 -9.09 -8.62 25.57
CA ARG A 222 -10.12 -9.47 26.16
C ARG A 222 -11.44 -9.35 25.40
N PHE A 223 -11.87 -8.13 25.09
CA PHE A 223 -13.06 -7.91 24.26
C PHE A 223 -12.95 -8.49 22.84
N VAL A 224 -11.80 -8.40 22.21
CA VAL A 224 -11.59 -9.04 20.90
C VAL A 224 -11.68 -10.57 21.02
N ARG A 225 -11.12 -11.18 22.07
CA ARG A 225 -11.27 -12.61 22.33
C ARG A 225 -12.72 -12.99 22.56
N MET A 226 -13.45 -12.24 23.39
CA MET A 226 -14.89 -12.44 23.62
C MET A 226 -15.68 -12.35 22.31
N ALA A 227 -15.39 -11.35 21.46
CA ALA A 227 -16.03 -11.19 20.16
C ALA A 227 -15.74 -12.34 19.19
N ARG A 228 -14.60 -13.01 19.34
CA ARG A 228 -14.22 -14.23 18.59
C ARG A 228 -14.87 -15.49 19.14
N GLY A 229 -15.63 -15.40 20.24
CA GLY A 229 -16.27 -16.55 20.88
C GLY A 229 -15.36 -17.35 21.80
N ASP A 230 -14.36 -16.76 22.37
CA ASP A 230 -13.48 -17.39 23.37
C ASP A 230 -14.16 -17.38 24.74
N ASP A 231 -14.78 -18.52 25.09
CA ASP A 231 -15.50 -18.69 26.36
C ASP A 231 -14.59 -18.69 27.60
N SER A 232 -13.27 -18.71 27.42
CA SER A 232 -12.33 -18.64 28.54
C SER A 232 -12.13 -17.23 29.08
N VAL A 233 -12.69 -16.21 28.39
CA VAL A 233 -12.62 -14.80 28.78
C VAL A 233 -13.99 -14.29 29.13
N GLY A 234 -14.18 -13.87 30.38
CA GLY A 234 -15.42 -13.31 30.90
C GLY A 234 -15.31 -11.84 31.28
N ALA A 235 -16.46 -11.23 31.54
CA ALA A 235 -16.54 -9.83 31.99
C ALA A 235 -15.88 -9.59 33.35
N ASP A 236 -15.76 -10.63 34.16
CA ASP A 236 -15.08 -10.65 35.47
C ASP A 236 -13.57 -10.48 35.38
N GLN A 237 -13.00 -10.70 34.20
CA GLN A 237 -11.56 -10.56 33.94
C GLN A 237 -11.19 -9.15 33.42
N LEU A 238 -12.19 -8.29 33.17
CA LEU A 238 -11.95 -6.92 32.69
C LEU A 238 -11.40 -6.04 33.83
N ASP A 239 -10.39 -5.23 33.51
CA ASP A 239 -9.75 -4.35 34.50
C ASP A 239 -10.64 -3.14 34.85
N HIS A 240 -11.39 -2.64 33.86
CA HIS A 240 -12.35 -1.56 34.08
C HIS A 240 -13.75 -2.14 34.40
N PRO A 241 -14.51 -1.52 35.33
CA PRO A 241 -15.86 -1.97 35.67
C PRO A 241 -16.85 -1.56 34.57
N TYR A 242 -17.14 -2.45 33.64
CA TYR A 242 -18.16 -2.27 32.60
C TYR A 242 -19.51 -2.80 33.12
N SER A 243 -20.58 -2.12 32.74
CA SER A 243 -21.93 -2.69 32.91
C SER A 243 -22.16 -3.83 31.90
N ALA A 244 -23.06 -4.75 32.22
CA ALA A 244 -23.41 -5.84 31.29
C ALA A 244 -23.88 -5.31 29.92
N VAL A 245 -24.61 -4.20 29.88
CA VAL A 245 -25.08 -3.56 28.65
C VAL A 245 -23.91 -3.00 27.83
N GLU A 246 -22.92 -2.40 28.49
CA GLU A 246 -21.70 -1.93 27.79
C GLU A 246 -20.93 -3.09 27.19
N VAL A 247 -20.72 -4.17 27.95
CA VAL A 247 -20.05 -5.38 27.47
C VAL A 247 -20.75 -5.93 26.23
N ASP A 248 -22.06 -6.12 26.28
CA ASP A 248 -22.84 -6.64 25.16
C ASP A 248 -22.74 -5.75 23.91
N ARG A 249 -22.81 -4.44 24.08
CA ARG A 249 -22.67 -3.47 22.97
C ARG A 249 -21.28 -3.50 22.36
N ILE A 250 -20.24 -3.50 23.19
CA ILE A 250 -18.85 -3.53 22.74
C ILE A 250 -18.57 -4.84 21.98
N VAL A 251 -18.95 -5.98 22.55
CA VAL A 251 -18.77 -7.29 21.92
C VAL A 251 -19.53 -7.38 20.61
N SER A 252 -20.77 -6.88 20.56
CA SER A 252 -21.59 -6.85 19.34
C SER A 252 -20.93 -6.05 18.23
N VAL A 253 -20.42 -4.84 18.52
CA VAL A 253 -19.72 -4.01 17.53
C VAL A 253 -18.40 -4.66 17.10
N LEU A 254 -17.60 -5.17 18.02
CA LEU A 254 -16.33 -5.84 17.70
C LEU A 254 -16.55 -7.06 16.83
N ARG A 255 -17.57 -7.87 17.07
CA ARG A 255 -17.90 -9.01 16.20
C ARG A 255 -18.15 -8.59 14.75
N LYS A 256 -18.89 -7.50 14.56
CA LYS A 256 -19.15 -6.93 13.24
C LYS A 256 -17.88 -6.34 12.63
N LEU A 257 -17.05 -5.66 13.42
CA LEU A 257 -15.78 -5.14 12.96
C LEU A 257 -14.76 -6.23 12.60
N LEU A 258 -14.80 -7.39 13.22
CA LEU A 258 -13.98 -8.55 12.81
C LEU A 258 -14.39 -9.04 11.41
N ARG A 259 -15.69 -9.02 11.09
CA ARG A 259 -16.16 -9.30 9.73
C ARG A 259 -15.67 -8.25 8.72
N VAL A 260 -15.77 -6.98 9.07
CA VAL A 260 -15.24 -5.87 8.24
C VAL A 260 -13.73 -6.04 8.03
N GLN A 261 -12.99 -6.30 9.10
CA GLN A 261 -11.56 -6.54 9.06
C GLN A 261 -11.18 -7.67 8.09
N GLU A 262 -11.90 -8.79 8.12
CA GLU A 262 -11.68 -9.91 7.20
C GLU A 262 -11.75 -9.46 5.74
N VAL A 263 -12.78 -8.70 5.36
CA VAL A 263 -12.93 -8.18 3.99
C VAL A 263 -11.81 -7.20 3.65
N VAL A 264 -11.53 -6.25 4.54
CA VAL A 264 -10.48 -5.25 4.34
C VAL A 264 -9.11 -5.90 4.18
N MET A 265 -8.78 -6.90 5.00
CA MET A 265 -7.53 -7.64 4.93
C MET A 265 -7.43 -8.47 3.64
N THR A 266 -8.51 -9.13 3.24
CA THR A 266 -8.56 -9.90 1.98
C THR A 266 -8.33 -8.97 0.78
N ASN A 267 -8.94 -7.80 0.77
CA ASN A 267 -8.73 -6.80 -0.28
C ASN A 267 -7.29 -6.30 -0.31
N ASN A 268 -6.71 -6.08 0.87
CA ASN A 268 -5.31 -5.69 0.97
C ASN A 268 -4.37 -6.73 0.35
N GLN A 269 -4.56 -8.00 0.68
CA GLN A 269 -3.78 -9.10 0.12
C GLN A 269 -3.97 -9.24 -1.39
N ALA A 270 -5.21 -9.13 -1.87
CA ALA A 270 -5.52 -9.17 -3.29
C ALA A 270 -4.91 -8.00 -4.07
N TYR A 271 -4.92 -6.80 -3.48
CA TYR A 271 -4.26 -5.62 -4.05
C TYR A 271 -2.74 -5.85 -4.19
N ILE A 272 -2.09 -6.33 -3.15
CA ILE A 272 -0.65 -6.63 -3.14
C ILE A 272 -0.33 -7.71 -4.17
N ALA A 273 -1.07 -8.81 -4.18
CA ALA A 273 -0.88 -9.91 -5.12
C ALA A 273 -1.06 -9.44 -6.57
N SER A 274 -2.10 -8.64 -6.84
CA SER A 274 -2.33 -8.06 -8.16
C SER A 274 -1.19 -7.12 -8.58
N ALA A 275 -0.68 -6.29 -7.66
CA ALA A 275 0.43 -5.39 -7.94
C ALA A 275 1.76 -6.13 -8.19
N ALA A 276 1.97 -7.28 -7.57
CA ALA A 276 3.18 -8.09 -7.74
C ALA A 276 3.23 -8.85 -9.07
N GLN A 277 2.08 -9.08 -9.73
CA GLN A 277 2.05 -9.77 -11.01
C GLN A 277 2.75 -8.97 -12.12
N SER A 278 3.58 -9.65 -12.92
CA SER A 278 4.09 -9.07 -14.16
C SER A 278 2.95 -8.88 -15.17
N GLU A 279 3.09 -7.88 -16.04
CA GLU A 279 2.07 -7.65 -17.06
C GLU A 279 1.90 -8.88 -17.96
N GLU A 280 2.98 -9.60 -18.30
CA GLU A 280 2.92 -10.79 -19.14
C GLU A 280 2.16 -11.96 -18.48
N ALA A 281 2.27 -12.12 -17.18
CA ALA A 281 1.62 -13.20 -16.42
C ALA A 281 0.18 -12.89 -16.02
N ARG A 282 -0.30 -11.68 -16.25
CA ARG A 282 -1.63 -11.22 -15.80
C ARG A 282 -2.74 -11.83 -16.62
N THR A 283 -3.66 -12.55 -16.00
CA THR A 283 -4.80 -13.24 -16.62
C THR A 283 -6.15 -12.56 -16.39
N GLU A 284 -6.19 -11.55 -15.53
CA GLU A 284 -7.37 -10.78 -15.16
C GLU A 284 -7.02 -9.31 -14.97
N PRO A 285 -8.00 -8.38 -15.03
CA PRO A 285 -7.76 -6.96 -14.80
C PRO A 285 -7.12 -6.69 -13.43
N PRO A 286 -6.30 -5.62 -13.29
CA PRO A 286 -5.69 -5.25 -12.02
C PRO A 286 -6.74 -4.99 -10.94
N PHE A 287 -6.55 -5.58 -9.75
CA PHE A 287 -7.37 -5.29 -8.57
C PHE A 287 -6.81 -4.08 -7.83
N ARG A 288 -7.63 -3.03 -7.68
CA ARG A 288 -7.21 -1.72 -7.14
C ARG A 288 -8.05 -1.22 -5.97
N LEU A 289 -9.07 -1.97 -5.54
CA LEU A 289 -9.78 -1.62 -4.31
C LEU A 289 -8.88 -1.84 -3.12
N GLN A 290 -8.86 -0.86 -2.22
CA GLN A 290 -7.89 -0.82 -1.14
C GLN A 290 -8.39 -1.58 0.09
N GLY A 291 -7.44 -2.13 0.83
CA GLY A 291 -7.65 -2.70 2.15
C GLY A 291 -6.80 -1.97 3.19
N SER A 292 -6.99 -0.67 3.34
CA SER A 292 -6.15 0.19 4.18
C SER A 292 -6.76 0.44 5.57
N TYR A 293 -5.97 0.99 6.49
CA TYR A 293 -6.47 1.51 7.77
C TYR A 293 -7.58 2.56 7.57
N ARG A 294 -7.50 3.36 6.50
CA ARG A 294 -8.53 4.35 6.14
C ARG A 294 -9.86 3.69 5.79
N ASN A 295 -9.82 2.60 5.01
CA ASN A 295 -11.02 1.82 4.70
C ASN A 295 -11.63 1.26 5.98
N MET A 296 -10.81 0.66 6.84
CA MET A 296 -11.28 0.12 8.12
C MET A 296 -11.94 1.19 8.99
N ASN A 297 -11.34 2.37 9.11
CA ASN A 297 -11.88 3.47 9.91
C ASN A 297 -13.23 3.96 9.39
N ARG A 298 -13.34 4.19 8.07
CA ARG A 298 -14.59 4.64 7.44
C ARG A 298 -15.72 3.63 7.56
N LEU A 299 -15.41 2.35 7.48
CA LEU A 299 -16.37 1.29 7.72
C LEU A 299 -16.77 1.24 9.19
N ALA A 300 -15.82 1.32 10.11
CA ALA A 300 -16.07 1.31 11.55
C ALA A 300 -16.99 2.45 12.01
N GLU A 301 -16.89 3.64 11.43
CA GLU A 301 -17.76 4.79 11.74
C GLU A 301 -19.25 4.47 11.53
N ARG A 302 -19.55 3.56 10.59
CA ARG A 302 -20.93 3.21 10.18
C ARG A 302 -21.51 2.03 10.94
N ILE A 303 -20.69 1.26 11.67
CA ILE A 303 -21.15 0.05 12.39
C ILE A 303 -21.77 0.44 13.74
N VAL A 304 -22.99 -0.05 13.98
CA VAL A 304 -23.69 0.15 15.25
C VAL A 304 -24.11 -1.19 15.87
N PRO A 305 -24.31 -1.27 17.21
CA PRO A 305 -24.55 -2.53 17.93
C PRO A 305 -25.77 -3.31 17.42
N VAL A 306 -26.82 -2.60 16.99
CA VAL A 306 -28.11 -3.20 16.59
C VAL A 306 -28.14 -3.76 15.18
N MET A 307 -27.14 -3.51 14.35
CA MET A 307 -27.07 -4.04 12.99
C MET A 307 -27.07 -5.56 12.97
N ASN A 308 -27.79 -6.13 12.01
CA ASN A 308 -27.66 -7.53 11.65
C ASN A 308 -26.55 -7.75 10.59
N ASP A 309 -26.27 -9.01 10.28
CA ASP A 309 -25.18 -9.36 9.35
C ASP A 309 -25.44 -8.82 7.93
N ALA A 310 -26.67 -8.83 7.45
CA ALA A 310 -27.02 -8.29 6.13
C ALA A 310 -26.78 -6.77 6.05
N GLU A 311 -27.07 -6.04 7.12
CA GLU A 311 -26.81 -4.61 7.20
C GLU A 311 -25.32 -4.31 7.23
N VAL A 312 -24.51 -5.14 7.90
CA VAL A 312 -23.05 -5.04 7.87
C VAL A 312 -22.50 -5.27 6.46
N GLU A 313 -22.97 -6.32 5.77
CA GLU A 313 -22.57 -6.58 4.38
C GLU A 313 -22.98 -5.42 3.46
N SER A 314 -24.15 -4.81 3.65
CA SER A 314 -24.57 -3.63 2.89
C SER A 314 -23.66 -2.41 3.12
N VAL A 315 -23.19 -2.19 4.34
CA VAL A 315 -22.23 -1.12 4.65
C VAL A 315 -20.91 -1.35 3.90
N ILE A 316 -20.45 -2.60 3.83
CA ILE A 316 -19.24 -2.97 3.08
C ILE A 316 -19.43 -2.74 1.58
N ASP A 317 -20.57 -3.18 1.04
CA ASP A 317 -20.91 -3.03 -0.39
C ASP A 317 -20.94 -1.56 -0.80
N ASP A 318 -21.64 -0.72 -0.05
CA ASP A 318 -21.74 0.73 -0.31
C ASP A 318 -20.39 1.41 -0.29
N HIS A 319 -19.53 1.04 0.67
CA HIS A 319 -18.20 1.61 0.79
C HIS A 319 -17.36 1.32 -0.45
N TYR A 320 -17.30 0.07 -0.86
CA TYR A 320 -16.47 -0.34 -2.00
C TYR A 320 -17.09 0.04 -3.35
N LEU A 321 -18.42 0.12 -3.45
CA LEU A 321 -19.07 0.72 -4.61
C LEU A 321 -18.63 2.18 -4.80
N GLY A 322 -18.66 2.97 -3.73
CA GLY A 322 -18.18 4.34 -3.74
C GLY A 322 -16.70 4.45 -4.11
N GLU A 323 -15.85 3.55 -3.58
CA GLU A 323 -14.43 3.54 -3.93
C GLU A 323 -14.20 3.15 -5.41
N ALA A 324 -14.90 2.14 -5.91
CA ALA A 324 -14.81 1.72 -7.31
C ALA A 324 -15.19 2.84 -8.29
N GLN A 325 -16.17 3.68 -7.94
CA GLN A 325 -16.59 4.83 -8.75
C GLN A 325 -15.50 5.91 -8.85
N THR A 326 -14.55 5.94 -7.94
CA THR A 326 -13.39 6.86 -8.00
C THR A 326 -12.26 6.36 -8.88
N LEU A 327 -12.30 5.10 -9.31
CA LEU A 327 -11.28 4.54 -10.20
C LEU A 327 -11.41 5.15 -11.60
N THR A 328 -10.31 5.49 -12.22
CA THR A 328 -10.27 6.02 -13.59
C THR A 328 -10.77 5.03 -14.63
N SER A 329 -10.64 3.73 -14.35
CA SER A 329 -11.11 2.63 -15.20
C SER A 329 -11.23 1.34 -14.40
N GLY A 330 -11.97 0.36 -14.90
CA GLY A 330 -12.05 -0.99 -14.33
C GLY A 330 -12.92 -1.11 -13.09
N ALA A 331 -13.85 -0.19 -12.85
CA ALA A 331 -14.76 -0.24 -11.70
C ALA A 331 -15.56 -1.56 -11.65
N GLU A 332 -16.17 -1.97 -12.76
CA GLU A 332 -16.92 -3.22 -12.86
C GLU A 332 -16.06 -4.44 -12.53
N ALA A 333 -14.88 -4.54 -13.14
CA ALA A 333 -13.96 -5.65 -12.92
C ALA A 333 -13.52 -5.75 -11.46
N ASN A 334 -13.28 -4.61 -10.82
CA ASN A 334 -12.89 -4.56 -9.40
C ASN A 334 -14.04 -4.99 -8.47
N LEU A 335 -15.27 -4.61 -8.75
CA LEU A 335 -16.44 -5.03 -7.96
C LEU A 335 -16.74 -6.52 -8.15
N LEU A 336 -16.59 -7.05 -9.36
CA LEU A 336 -16.73 -8.48 -9.62
C LEU A 336 -15.66 -9.29 -8.90
N LYS A 337 -14.40 -8.84 -8.94
CA LYS A 337 -13.31 -9.45 -8.18
C LYS A 337 -13.55 -9.41 -6.67
N LEU A 338 -14.05 -8.31 -6.15
CA LEU A 338 -14.44 -8.19 -4.74
C LEU A 338 -15.51 -9.24 -4.36
N ALA A 339 -16.55 -9.41 -5.20
CA ALA A 339 -17.59 -10.42 -4.98
C ALA A 339 -17.02 -11.84 -5.02
N GLU A 340 -16.09 -12.12 -5.95
CA GLU A 340 -15.34 -13.39 -5.99
C GLU A 340 -14.57 -13.65 -4.70
N LEU A 341 -13.79 -12.67 -4.23
CA LEU A 341 -12.99 -12.77 -3.00
C LEU A 341 -13.85 -13.00 -1.74
N ARG A 342 -15.05 -12.44 -1.72
CA ARG A 342 -16.00 -12.62 -0.62
C ARG A 342 -16.82 -13.90 -0.73
N GLY A 343 -16.79 -14.59 -1.87
CA GLY A 343 -17.61 -15.79 -2.14
C GLY A 343 -19.11 -15.51 -2.22
N VAL A 344 -19.51 -14.32 -2.68
CA VAL A 344 -20.91 -13.87 -2.74
C VAL A 344 -21.40 -13.58 -4.16
N MET A 345 -20.71 -14.09 -5.18
CA MET A 345 -21.10 -13.90 -6.58
C MET A 345 -22.45 -14.57 -6.87
N THR A 346 -23.32 -13.85 -7.58
CA THR A 346 -24.49 -14.45 -8.20
C THR A 346 -24.09 -15.19 -9.50
N PRO A 347 -24.91 -16.13 -10.01
CA PRO A 347 -24.62 -16.78 -11.29
C PRO A 347 -24.42 -15.81 -12.45
N GLU A 348 -25.15 -14.69 -12.46
CA GLU A 348 -25.02 -13.63 -13.46
C GLU A 348 -23.67 -12.91 -13.33
N GLN A 349 -23.22 -12.67 -12.10
CA GLN A 349 -21.93 -12.07 -11.83
C GLN A 349 -20.77 -13.02 -12.22
N GLU A 350 -20.90 -14.32 -11.96
CA GLU A 350 -19.91 -15.33 -12.38
C GLU A 350 -19.76 -15.37 -13.91
N ALA A 351 -20.89 -15.38 -14.64
CA ALA A 351 -20.88 -15.33 -16.09
C ALA A 351 -20.22 -14.04 -16.59
N ARG A 352 -20.62 -12.91 -16.01
CA ARG A 352 -20.05 -11.59 -16.37
C ARG A 352 -18.57 -11.49 -16.08
N TRP A 353 -18.12 -12.01 -14.95
CA TRP A 353 -16.70 -12.03 -14.58
C TRP A 353 -15.86 -12.89 -15.55
N THR A 354 -16.41 -14.00 -16.00
CA THR A 354 -15.80 -14.85 -17.02
C THR A 354 -15.63 -14.08 -18.33
N GLU A 355 -16.65 -13.37 -18.79
CA GLU A 355 -16.60 -12.54 -19.99
C GLU A 355 -15.53 -11.43 -19.87
N VAL A 356 -15.48 -10.76 -18.71
CA VAL A 356 -14.48 -9.70 -18.45
C VAL A 356 -13.06 -10.24 -18.50
N LYS A 357 -12.80 -11.40 -17.87
CA LYS A 357 -11.48 -12.06 -17.93
C LYS A 357 -11.10 -12.48 -19.35
N GLU A 358 -12.03 -13.04 -20.11
CA GLU A 358 -11.80 -13.41 -21.52
C GLU A 358 -11.52 -12.18 -22.39
N ALA A 359 -12.29 -11.11 -22.23
CA ALA A 359 -12.09 -9.86 -22.95
C ALA A 359 -10.71 -9.26 -22.65
N PHE A 360 -10.32 -9.31 -21.39
CA PHE A 360 -9.00 -8.85 -20.95
C PHE A 360 -7.86 -9.65 -21.59
N ARG A 361 -7.95 -10.99 -21.59
CA ARG A 361 -6.97 -11.88 -22.22
C ARG A 361 -6.88 -11.66 -23.72
N ARG A 362 -8.06 -11.54 -24.40
CA ARG A 362 -8.11 -11.24 -25.85
C ARG A 362 -7.48 -9.89 -26.18
N GLY A 363 -7.81 -8.85 -25.40
CA GLY A 363 -7.24 -7.52 -25.60
C GLY A 363 -5.72 -7.52 -25.51
N ARG A 364 -5.16 -8.32 -24.60
CA ARG A 364 -3.71 -8.48 -24.45
C ARG A 364 -3.08 -9.29 -25.57
N ALA A 365 -3.68 -10.40 -25.94
CA ALA A 365 -3.16 -11.24 -27.01
C ALA A 365 -3.18 -10.55 -28.38
N LEU A 366 -4.11 -9.62 -28.59
CA LEU A 366 -4.18 -8.80 -29.81
C LEU A 366 -3.21 -7.60 -29.80
N GLY A 367 -2.44 -7.42 -28.70
CA GLY A 367 -1.56 -6.26 -28.50
C GLY A 367 -2.34 -5.01 -28.16
N GLY A 368 -1.83 -4.22 -27.20
CA GLY A 368 -2.32 -2.87 -26.97
C GLY A 368 -2.01 -1.95 -28.17
N ALA A 369 -2.54 -0.73 -28.14
CA ALA A 369 -2.33 0.24 -29.22
C ALA A 369 -0.86 0.63 -29.50
N GLU A 370 0.05 0.21 -28.62
CA GLU A 370 1.50 0.48 -28.69
C GLU A 370 2.32 -0.71 -29.25
N ASP A 371 1.69 -1.91 -29.44
CA ASP A 371 2.42 -3.08 -29.89
C ASP A 371 2.55 -3.16 -31.41
N ASP A 372 3.71 -3.67 -31.85
CA ASP A 372 4.03 -3.96 -33.25
C ASP A 372 2.96 -4.86 -33.90
N PRO A 373 2.58 -4.63 -35.17
CA PRO A 373 1.66 -5.49 -35.91
C PRO A 373 2.01 -6.97 -35.91
N MET A 374 3.30 -7.30 -35.83
CA MET A 374 3.80 -8.67 -35.75
C MET A 374 3.44 -9.34 -34.42
N THR A 375 3.58 -8.64 -33.31
CA THR A 375 3.19 -9.09 -31.97
C THR A 375 1.68 -9.36 -31.89
N ARG A 376 0.86 -8.49 -32.50
CA ARG A 376 -0.60 -8.72 -32.63
C ARG A 376 -0.95 -9.95 -33.44
N ALA A 377 -0.24 -10.18 -34.54
CA ALA A 377 -0.47 -11.36 -35.39
C ALA A 377 -0.12 -12.66 -34.65
N ILE A 378 0.99 -12.68 -33.89
CA ILE A 378 1.40 -13.84 -33.08
C ILE A 378 0.39 -14.09 -31.96
N GLY A 379 -0.08 -13.03 -31.27
CA GLY A 379 -1.11 -13.14 -30.23
C GLY A 379 -2.44 -13.65 -30.76
N ALA A 380 -2.87 -13.18 -31.95
CA ALA A 380 -4.09 -13.65 -32.60
C ALA A 380 -3.99 -15.14 -33.01
N MET A 381 -2.82 -15.59 -33.49
CA MET A 381 -2.58 -17.01 -33.79
C MET A 381 -2.61 -17.87 -32.54
N GLY A 382 -2.05 -17.40 -31.41
CA GLY A 382 -2.14 -18.11 -30.14
C GLY A 382 -3.58 -18.31 -29.68
N LEU A 383 -4.41 -17.28 -29.77
CA LEU A 383 -5.85 -17.38 -29.44
C LEU A 383 -6.61 -18.34 -30.34
N LEU A 384 -6.27 -18.37 -31.62
CA LEU A 384 -6.87 -19.34 -32.57
C LEU A 384 -6.47 -20.76 -32.22
N ALA A 385 -5.22 -20.99 -31.85
CA ALA A 385 -4.73 -22.31 -31.43
C ALA A 385 -5.43 -22.79 -30.17
N ASP A 386 -5.62 -21.92 -29.16
CA ASP A 386 -6.34 -22.23 -27.93
C ASP A 386 -7.80 -22.58 -28.20
N ARG A 387 -8.49 -21.81 -29.06
CA ARG A 387 -9.87 -22.09 -29.47
C ARG A 387 -10.02 -23.40 -30.23
N VAL A 388 -9.07 -23.71 -31.09
CA VAL A 388 -9.06 -25.00 -31.82
C VAL A 388 -8.83 -26.14 -30.81
N GLY A 389 -7.97 -25.96 -29.81
CA GLY A 389 -7.73 -26.91 -28.71
C GLY A 389 -9.00 -27.14 -27.87
N GLU A 390 -9.73 -26.07 -27.51
CA GLU A 390 -11.01 -26.17 -26.79
C GLU A 390 -12.09 -26.93 -27.60
N ILE A 391 -12.21 -26.64 -28.89
CA ILE A 391 -13.12 -27.36 -29.79
C ILE A 391 -12.72 -28.83 -29.89
N GLY A 392 -11.41 -29.12 -30.00
CA GLY A 392 -10.90 -30.49 -30.03
C GLY A 392 -11.24 -31.29 -28.77
N THR A 393 -11.11 -30.66 -27.59
CA THR A 393 -11.47 -31.26 -26.30
C THR A 393 -12.99 -31.43 -26.13
N ALA A 394 -13.78 -30.48 -26.61
CA ALA A 394 -15.25 -30.59 -26.60
C ALA A 394 -15.76 -31.72 -27.49
N ILE A 395 -15.19 -31.90 -28.69
CA ILE A 395 -15.50 -33.00 -29.61
C ILE A 395 -15.05 -34.34 -29.02
N GLY A 396 -13.91 -34.40 -28.34
CA GLY A 396 -13.42 -35.58 -27.65
C GLY A 396 -14.35 -36.08 -26.55
N ARG A 397 -14.84 -35.13 -25.73
CA ARG A 397 -15.85 -35.44 -24.67
C ARG A 397 -17.22 -35.86 -25.19
N GLY A 398 -17.61 -35.35 -26.36
CA GLY A 398 -18.89 -35.75 -27.00
C GLY A 398 -18.87 -37.18 -27.59
N ARG A 399 -17.68 -37.74 -27.84
CA ARG A 399 -17.52 -39.12 -28.33
C ARG A 399 -17.53 -40.18 -27.23
N ASP A 400 -17.15 -39.83 -26.00
CA ASP A 400 -17.13 -40.75 -24.85
C ASP A 400 -18.49 -40.89 -24.14
N SER A 401 -19.43 -39.97 -24.38
CA SER A 401 -20.77 -40.01 -23.80
C SER A 401 -21.78 -40.77 -24.67
N GLY A 402 -21.36 -41.37 -25.78
CA GLY A 402 -22.19 -42.12 -26.73
C GLY A 402 -21.92 -43.63 -26.81
N ARG A 403 -21.27 -44.21 -25.77
CA ARG A 403 -21.13 -45.68 -25.65
C ARG A 403 -21.75 -46.22 -24.38
#